data_06512dc2a1c3b197daf9eb364f4849aa
#
_entry.id   06512dc2a1c3b197daf9eb364f4849aa
#
_cell.length_a   1.000
_cell.length_b   1.000
_cell.length_c   1.000
_cell.angle_alpha   90.00
_cell.angle_beta   90.00
_cell.angle_gamma   90.00
#
_symmetry.space_group_name_H-M   'P 1'
#
loop_
_entity.id
_entity.type
_entity.pdbx_description
1 polymer ?
#
loop_
_entity_poly.entity_id
_entity_poly.type
_entity_poly.pdbx_seq_one_letter_code
_entity_poly.pdbx_strand_id
1 'polypeptide(L)'
;MKLRWAPGSPFVRKVTVTAIEAGLDDRIERMMTDYHKPDSDIIDQNPLGKVPAMILDDGYILIDSSVICAYLDSLHDRHKMIPVNPDFRFKVLSLEALADGMIESAINVQRERGRPAEGQSDAIRDKQWGKFDFLWGGEFERS
;
A
#
# COMPACT_ATOMS: atom_id res chain seq x y z
N MET A 1 -11.01 15.65 -2.77
CA MET A 1 -10.72 14.34 -2.12
C MET A 1 -9.67 14.53 -1.05
N LYS A 2 -9.70 13.73 0.04
CA LYS A 2 -8.69 13.79 1.11
C LYS A 2 -8.06 12.44 1.31
N LEU A 3 -6.74 12.39 1.47
CA LEU A 3 -5.98 11.14 1.65
C LEU A 3 -5.37 11.12 3.05
N ARG A 4 -5.73 10.13 3.87
CA ARG A 4 -5.02 9.82 5.12
C ARG A 4 -3.62 9.35 4.77
N TRP A 5 -2.63 10.16 5.10
CA TRP A 5 -1.29 10.10 4.54
C TRP A 5 -0.21 9.97 5.61
N ALA A 6 0.78 9.13 5.35
CA ALA A 6 1.98 9.02 6.16
C ALA A 6 3.21 8.79 5.26
N PRO A 7 4.31 9.55 5.42
CA PRO A 7 5.45 9.54 4.51
C PRO A 7 6.20 8.18 4.48
N GLY A 8 6.19 7.46 5.59
CA GLY A 8 6.84 6.15 5.71
C GLY A 8 6.03 4.96 5.16
N SER A 9 4.77 5.17 4.75
CA SER A 9 3.93 4.07 4.26
C SER A 9 4.17 3.81 2.77
N PRO A 10 4.62 2.61 2.38
CA PRO A 10 4.79 2.26 0.97
C PRO A 10 3.44 2.18 0.23
N PHE A 11 2.36 1.81 0.91
CA PHE A 11 1.01 1.81 0.31
C PHE A 11 0.48 3.22 0.06
N VAL A 12 0.80 4.19 0.91
CA VAL A 12 0.52 5.62 0.66
C VAL A 12 1.35 6.11 -0.53
N ARG A 13 2.61 5.68 -0.65
CA ARG A 13 3.46 6.01 -1.80
C ARG A 13 2.87 5.47 -3.10
N LYS A 14 2.37 4.23 -3.12
CA LYS A 14 1.67 3.64 -4.27
C LYS A 14 0.52 4.55 -4.74
N VAL A 15 -0.36 4.96 -3.83
CA VAL A 15 -1.48 5.88 -4.14
C VAL A 15 -0.98 7.23 -4.65
N THR A 16 0.07 7.79 -4.03
CA THR A 16 0.63 9.09 -4.45
C THR A 16 1.20 9.01 -5.87
N VAL A 17 1.95 7.97 -6.20
CA VAL A 17 2.48 7.76 -7.56
C VAL A 17 1.34 7.62 -8.56
N THR A 18 0.32 6.82 -8.24
CA THR A 18 -0.87 6.66 -9.08
C THR A 18 -1.58 8.01 -9.33
N ALA A 19 -1.72 8.84 -8.29
CA ALA A 19 -2.32 10.16 -8.41
C ALA A 19 -1.54 11.09 -9.35
N ILE A 20 -0.20 11.07 -9.25
CA ILE A 20 0.70 11.84 -10.12
C ILE A 20 0.57 11.39 -11.59
N GLU A 21 0.65 10.10 -11.86
CA GLU A 21 0.52 9.53 -13.21
C GLU A 21 -0.86 9.79 -13.81
N ALA A 22 -1.91 9.75 -13.00
CA ALA A 22 -3.27 10.12 -13.39
C ALA A 22 -3.45 11.64 -13.61
N GLY A 23 -2.51 12.49 -13.16
CA GLY A 23 -2.62 13.95 -13.17
C GLY A 23 -3.67 14.49 -12.21
N LEU A 24 -3.85 13.83 -11.09
CA LEU A 24 -4.86 14.14 -10.07
C LEU A 24 -4.26 14.58 -8.73
N ASP A 25 -2.93 14.66 -8.61
CA ASP A 25 -2.26 14.93 -7.33
C ASP A 25 -2.70 16.25 -6.71
N ASP A 26 -2.89 17.31 -7.52
CA ASP A 26 -3.36 18.63 -7.06
C ASP A 26 -4.82 18.62 -6.55
N ARG A 27 -5.58 17.57 -6.81
CA ARG A 27 -6.96 17.39 -6.36
C ARG A 27 -7.07 16.65 -5.02
N ILE A 28 -5.93 16.25 -4.44
CA ILE A 28 -5.87 15.41 -3.24
C ILE A 28 -5.22 16.20 -2.09
N GLU A 29 -6.01 16.54 -1.10
CA GLU A 29 -5.54 17.08 0.18
C GLU A 29 -4.89 15.94 1.00
N ARG A 30 -3.62 16.09 1.38
CA ARG A 30 -2.92 15.13 2.23
C ARG A 30 -3.16 15.43 3.70
N MET A 31 -3.85 14.53 4.40
CA MET A 31 -4.08 14.59 5.84
C MET A 31 -3.01 13.77 6.57
N MET A 32 -2.02 14.45 7.16
CA MET A 32 -0.98 13.77 7.95
C MET A 32 -1.60 12.91 9.03
N THR A 33 -1.22 11.64 9.08
CA THR A 33 -1.81 10.65 9.97
C THR A 33 -0.72 9.88 10.68
N ASP A 34 -0.71 9.95 12.00
CA ASP A 34 0.12 9.08 12.84
C ASP A 34 -0.72 7.86 13.25
N TYR A 35 -0.66 6.82 12.43
CA TYR A 35 -1.42 5.57 12.63
C TYR A 35 -0.81 4.63 13.68
N HIS A 36 0.32 5.01 14.28
CA HIS A 36 0.94 4.27 15.38
C HIS A 36 0.45 4.71 16.74
N LYS A 37 -0.19 5.88 16.84
CA LYS A 37 -0.74 6.36 18.10
C LYS A 37 -1.96 5.53 18.52
N PRO A 38 -2.06 5.17 19.80
CA PRO A 38 -3.22 4.40 20.32
C PRO A 38 -4.56 5.13 20.15
N ASP A 39 -4.54 6.45 20.17
CA ASP A 39 -5.69 7.37 20.02
C ASP A 39 -5.79 7.98 18.61
N SER A 40 -5.20 7.32 17.61
CA SER A 40 -5.28 7.78 16.23
C SER A 40 -6.73 7.76 15.73
N ASP A 41 -7.19 8.89 15.20
CA ASP A 41 -8.51 9.06 14.60
C ASP A 41 -8.70 8.33 13.26
N ILE A 42 -7.67 7.64 12.78
CA ILE A 42 -7.75 6.85 11.53
C ILE A 42 -8.82 5.76 11.62
N ILE A 43 -9.09 5.22 12.80
CA ILE A 43 -10.09 4.17 13.01
C ILE A 43 -11.53 4.64 12.70
N ASP A 44 -11.79 5.94 12.74
CA ASP A 44 -13.09 6.52 12.39
C ASP A 44 -13.36 6.42 10.88
N GLN A 45 -12.30 6.36 10.06
CA GLN A 45 -12.40 6.21 8.60
C GLN A 45 -11.98 4.82 8.12
N ASN A 46 -11.06 4.18 8.80
CA ASN A 46 -10.62 2.83 8.47
C ASN A 46 -10.54 1.97 9.73
N PRO A 47 -11.52 1.09 9.98
CA PRO A 47 -11.55 0.25 11.17
C PRO A 47 -10.35 -0.70 11.29
N LEU A 48 -9.55 -0.87 10.21
CA LEU A 48 -8.31 -1.63 10.25
C LEU A 48 -7.14 -0.83 10.84
N GLY A 49 -7.33 0.48 11.14
CA GLY A 49 -6.30 1.36 11.69
C GLY A 49 -5.11 1.56 10.75
N LYS A 50 -5.32 1.44 9.43
CA LYS A 50 -4.25 1.49 8.42
C LYS A 50 -4.41 2.69 7.49
N VAL A 51 -3.28 3.21 7.01
CA VAL A 51 -3.20 4.12 5.87
C VAL A 51 -2.72 3.36 4.63
N PRO A 52 -3.15 3.77 3.40
CA PRO A 52 -4.03 4.89 3.08
C PRO A 52 -5.51 4.61 3.32
N ALA A 53 -6.27 5.67 3.53
CA ALA A 53 -7.70 5.72 3.34
C ALA A 53 -8.03 7.02 2.61
N MET A 54 -8.96 6.98 1.64
CA MET A 54 -9.33 8.16 0.85
C MET A 54 -10.78 8.54 1.12
N ILE A 55 -10.99 9.79 1.53
CA ILE A 55 -12.30 10.37 1.75
C ILE A 55 -12.70 11.12 0.48
N LEU A 56 -13.77 10.70 -0.16
CA LEU A 56 -14.33 11.33 -1.34
C LEU A 56 -15.10 12.61 -0.99
N ASP A 57 -15.47 13.39 -2.00
CA ASP A 57 -16.17 14.67 -1.79
C ASP A 57 -17.61 14.49 -1.29
N ASP A 58 -18.19 13.33 -1.50
CA ASP A 58 -19.50 12.93 -0.95
C ASP A 58 -19.41 12.31 0.46
N GLY A 59 -18.19 12.19 1.01
CA GLY A 59 -17.92 11.60 2.32
C GLY A 59 -17.72 10.08 2.31
N TYR A 60 -17.87 9.40 1.18
CA TYR A 60 -17.59 7.97 1.09
C TYR A 60 -16.09 7.70 1.30
N ILE A 61 -15.76 6.58 1.95
CA ILE A 61 -14.37 6.25 2.28
C ILE A 61 -13.93 5.02 1.49
N LEU A 62 -12.85 5.17 0.74
CA LEU A 62 -12.20 4.08 0.02
C LEU A 62 -11.03 3.52 0.82
N ILE A 63 -10.97 2.24 0.96
CA ILE A 63 -9.88 1.39 1.43
C ILE A 63 -9.87 0.13 0.54
N ASP A 64 -8.73 -0.53 0.21
CA ASP A 64 -7.37 -0.14 0.57
C ASP A 64 -6.66 0.58 -0.58
N SER A 65 -5.32 0.53 -0.61
CA SER A 65 -4.53 1.20 -1.66
C SER A 65 -4.89 0.75 -3.07
N SER A 66 -5.19 -0.53 -3.31
CA SER A 66 -5.56 -1.07 -4.62
C SER A 66 -6.90 -0.51 -5.10
N VAL A 67 -7.88 -0.42 -4.20
CA VAL A 67 -9.18 0.20 -4.51
C VAL A 67 -9.02 1.69 -4.81
N ILE A 68 -8.22 2.40 -4.02
CA ILE A 68 -7.94 3.82 -4.23
C ILE A 68 -7.24 4.04 -5.56
N CYS A 69 -6.23 3.23 -5.92
CA CYS A 69 -5.53 3.31 -7.20
C CYS A 69 -6.48 3.05 -8.37
N ALA A 70 -7.32 2.03 -8.28
CA ALA A 70 -8.32 1.73 -9.31
C ALA A 70 -9.34 2.87 -9.48
N TYR A 71 -9.76 3.49 -8.38
CA TYR A 71 -10.63 4.66 -8.42
C TYR A 71 -9.95 5.85 -9.10
N LEU A 72 -8.72 6.19 -8.71
CA LEU A 72 -7.97 7.28 -9.34
C LEU A 72 -7.75 7.02 -10.84
N ASP A 73 -7.41 5.79 -11.22
CA ASP A 73 -7.26 5.41 -12.63
C ASP A 73 -8.57 5.55 -13.42
N SER A 74 -9.72 5.44 -12.77
CA SER A 74 -11.03 5.63 -13.41
C SER A 74 -11.36 7.09 -13.73
N LEU A 75 -10.74 8.06 -13.04
CA LEU A 75 -11.11 9.49 -13.08
C LEU A 75 -10.46 10.29 -14.23
N HIS A 76 -9.67 9.67 -15.10
CA HIS A 76 -8.97 10.35 -16.20
C HIS A 76 -9.08 9.56 -17.50
N ASP A 77 -8.82 10.26 -18.63
CA ASP A 77 -8.83 9.67 -19.98
C ASP A 77 -7.41 9.43 -20.54
N ARG A 78 -6.39 9.56 -19.70
CA ARG A 78 -4.99 9.23 -20.06
C ARG A 78 -4.83 7.73 -20.23
N HIS A 79 -3.61 7.29 -20.54
CA HIS A 79 -3.29 5.86 -20.56
C HIS A 79 -3.65 5.21 -19.24
N LYS A 80 -4.52 4.19 -19.28
CA LYS A 80 -4.97 3.47 -18.09
C LYS A 80 -3.88 2.58 -17.54
N MET A 81 -3.59 2.72 -16.24
CA MET A 81 -2.66 1.84 -15.52
C MET A 81 -3.28 0.45 -15.34
N ILE A 82 -4.60 0.38 -15.16
CA ILE A 82 -5.35 -0.87 -15.10
C ILE A 82 -6.13 -1.03 -16.41
N PRO A 83 -5.68 -1.91 -17.35
CA PRO A 83 -6.31 -2.06 -18.64
C PRO A 83 -7.79 -2.44 -18.57
N VAL A 84 -8.57 -1.97 -19.54
CA VAL A 84 -9.99 -2.35 -19.66
C VAL A 84 -10.13 -3.76 -20.24
N ASN A 85 -9.22 -4.15 -21.16
CA ASN A 85 -9.21 -5.47 -21.77
C ASN A 85 -8.97 -6.56 -20.70
N PRO A 86 -9.88 -7.54 -20.54
CA PRO A 86 -9.77 -8.58 -19.51
C PRO A 86 -8.47 -9.39 -19.57
N ASP A 87 -7.94 -9.68 -20.76
CA ASP A 87 -6.73 -10.48 -20.95
C ASP A 87 -5.49 -9.86 -20.32
N PHE A 88 -5.46 -8.53 -20.26
CA PHE A 88 -4.37 -7.77 -19.64
C PHE A 88 -4.72 -7.29 -18.23
N ARG A 89 -6.00 -6.95 -17.99
CA ARG A 89 -6.47 -6.43 -16.71
C ARG A 89 -6.11 -7.36 -15.56
N PHE A 90 -6.48 -8.64 -15.66
CA PHE A 90 -6.24 -9.58 -14.57
C PHE A 90 -4.76 -9.92 -14.39
N LYS A 91 -3.95 -9.83 -15.44
CA LYS A 91 -2.49 -9.95 -15.32
C LYS A 91 -1.90 -8.78 -14.52
N VAL A 92 -2.34 -7.54 -14.80
CA VAL A 92 -1.90 -6.34 -14.06
C VAL A 92 -2.35 -6.42 -12.60
N LEU A 93 -3.62 -6.75 -12.33
CA LEU A 93 -4.12 -6.88 -10.97
C LEU A 93 -3.41 -8.01 -10.19
N SER A 94 -3.04 -9.11 -10.86
CA SER A 94 -2.26 -10.19 -10.23
C SER A 94 -0.85 -9.73 -9.86
N LEU A 95 -0.18 -8.95 -10.73
CA LEU A 95 1.12 -8.37 -10.43
C LEU A 95 1.04 -7.33 -9.29
N GLU A 96 -0.02 -6.52 -9.27
CA GLU A 96 -0.28 -5.59 -8.18
C GLU A 96 -0.43 -6.33 -6.84
N ALA A 97 -1.25 -7.38 -6.81
CA ALA A 97 -1.46 -8.19 -5.60
C ALA A 97 -0.16 -8.86 -5.13
N LEU A 98 0.68 -9.33 -6.07
CA LEU A 98 2.00 -9.87 -5.76
C LEU A 98 2.92 -8.81 -5.13
N ALA A 99 2.99 -7.62 -5.74
CA ALA A 99 3.78 -6.50 -5.23
C ALA A 99 3.32 -6.06 -3.83
N ASP A 100 2.00 -5.98 -3.60
CA ASP A 100 1.43 -5.65 -2.29
C ASP A 100 1.79 -6.71 -1.24
N GLY A 101 1.77 -8.00 -1.59
CA GLY A 101 2.21 -9.09 -0.71
C GLY A 101 3.71 -9.02 -0.36
N MET A 102 4.54 -8.57 -1.29
CA MET A 102 5.97 -8.31 -1.05
C MET A 102 6.15 -7.14 -0.08
N ILE A 103 5.45 -6.03 -0.29
CA ILE A 103 5.47 -4.88 0.61
C ILE A 103 5.05 -5.30 2.03
N GLU A 104 3.98 -6.08 2.17
CA GLU A 104 3.58 -6.61 3.48
C GLU A 104 4.66 -7.47 4.13
N SER A 105 5.33 -8.31 3.34
CA SER A 105 6.41 -9.14 3.84
C SER A 105 7.58 -8.31 4.35
N ALA A 106 7.98 -7.26 3.62
CA ALA A 106 9.02 -6.32 4.06
C ALA A 106 8.62 -5.57 5.34
N ILE A 107 7.37 -5.11 5.43
CA ILE A 107 6.85 -4.47 6.65
C ILE A 107 6.89 -5.43 7.84
N ASN A 108 6.53 -6.70 7.64
CA ASN A 108 6.56 -7.70 8.71
C ASN A 108 7.99 -7.99 9.18
N VAL A 109 8.98 -8.03 8.28
CA VAL A 109 10.41 -8.11 8.66
C VAL A 109 10.81 -6.90 9.49
N GLN A 110 10.44 -5.70 9.06
CA GLN A 110 10.77 -4.47 9.78
C GLN A 110 10.12 -4.43 11.18
N ARG A 111 8.86 -4.85 11.29
CA ARG A 111 8.16 -4.95 12.58
C ARG A 111 8.82 -5.96 13.51
N GLU A 112 9.23 -7.11 12.99
CA GLU A 112 9.92 -8.12 13.77
C GLU A 112 11.29 -7.63 14.27
N ARG A 113 12.05 -6.91 13.42
CA ARG A 113 13.31 -6.25 13.81
C ARG A 113 13.12 -5.15 14.86
N GLY A 114 11.97 -4.50 14.90
CA GLY A 114 11.64 -3.45 15.88
C GLY A 114 11.20 -3.98 17.25
N ARG A 115 11.04 -5.31 17.41
CA ARG A 115 10.70 -5.91 18.71
C ARG A 115 11.91 -5.94 19.64
N PRO A 116 11.72 -6.00 20.97
CA PRO A 116 12.80 -6.32 21.91
C PRO A 116 13.53 -7.59 21.50
N ALA A 117 14.85 -7.62 21.68
CA ALA A 117 15.70 -8.72 21.17
C ALA A 117 15.24 -10.11 21.63
N GLU A 118 14.80 -10.23 22.89
CA GLU A 118 14.26 -11.45 23.48
C GLU A 118 12.95 -11.93 22.86
N GLY A 119 12.23 -11.04 22.17
CA GLY A 119 10.97 -11.33 21.50
C GLY A 119 11.09 -11.49 19.98
N GLN A 120 12.28 -11.36 19.40
CA GLN A 120 12.50 -11.51 17.96
C GLN A 120 12.57 -12.99 17.57
N SER A 121 12.07 -13.31 16.37
CA SER A 121 12.10 -14.65 15.81
C SER A 121 12.74 -14.64 14.42
N ASP A 122 13.88 -15.32 14.31
CA ASP A 122 14.56 -15.54 13.01
C ASP A 122 13.66 -16.33 12.06
N ALA A 123 12.94 -17.32 12.56
CA ALA A 123 12.03 -18.12 11.75
C ALA A 123 10.91 -17.28 11.09
N ILE A 124 10.40 -16.26 11.78
CA ILE A 124 9.43 -15.32 11.20
C ILE A 124 10.10 -14.49 10.10
N ARG A 125 11.29 -13.94 10.36
CA ARG A 125 12.03 -13.16 9.38
C ARG A 125 12.38 -13.99 8.14
N ASP A 126 12.90 -15.19 8.32
CA ASP A 126 13.27 -16.08 7.23
C ASP A 126 12.08 -16.48 6.36
N LYS A 127 10.93 -16.77 6.99
CA LYS A 127 9.69 -17.04 6.26
C LYS A 127 9.25 -15.86 5.38
N GLN A 128 9.43 -14.61 5.85
CA GLN A 128 9.09 -13.43 5.03
C GLN A 128 10.11 -13.22 3.91
N TRP A 129 11.42 -13.38 4.19
CA TRP A 129 12.47 -13.26 3.18
C TRP A 129 12.39 -14.33 2.09
N GLY A 130 12.07 -15.57 2.42
CA GLY A 130 11.91 -16.65 1.44
C GLY A 130 10.88 -16.38 0.34
N LYS A 131 9.96 -15.43 0.54
CA LYS A 131 9.03 -15.00 -0.51
C LYS A 131 9.72 -14.16 -1.59
N PHE A 132 10.79 -13.45 -1.23
CA PHE A 132 11.59 -12.68 -2.18
C PHE A 132 12.52 -13.59 -2.98
N ASP A 133 13.11 -14.62 -2.35
CA ASP A 133 13.99 -15.57 -3.01
C ASP A 133 13.30 -16.27 -4.19
N PHE A 134 12.01 -16.59 -4.04
CA PHE A 134 11.21 -17.20 -5.09
C PHE A 134 11.08 -16.31 -6.35
N LEU A 135 11.02 -15.00 -6.18
CA LEU A 135 10.79 -14.04 -7.27
C LEU A 135 12.09 -13.66 -8.01
N TRP A 136 13.20 -13.68 -7.31
CA TRP A 136 14.50 -13.28 -7.87
C TRP A 136 15.39 -14.45 -8.30
N GLY A 137 14.94 -15.72 -8.12
CA GLY A 137 15.64 -16.91 -8.62
C GLY A 137 17.02 -17.17 -7.99
N GLY A 138 17.30 -16.63 -6.80
CA GLY A 138 18.57 -16.78 -6.14
C GLY A 138 18.74 -15.88 -4.92
N GLU A 139 19.69 -16.21 -4.12
CA GLU A 139 20.05 -15.65 -2.83
C GLU A 139 19.99 -14.12 -2.77
N PHE A 140 18.92 -13.59 -2.16
CA PHE A 140 18.92 -12.21 -1.70
C PHE A 140 19.86 -12.11 -0.50
N GLU A 141 20.92 -11.29 -0.58
CA GLU A 141 21.83 -11.09 0.55
C GLU A 141 21.03 -10.61 1.77
N ARG A 142 20.97 -11.46 2.77
CA ARG A 142 20.27 -11.24 4.04
C ARG A 142 21.15 -10.42 4.99
N SER A 143 21.42 -9.16 4.64
CA SER A 143 22.19 -8.23 5.50
C SER A 143 21.30 -7.56 6.55
#